data_e854d538f004432c312e85c86d28902f
#
_entry.id   e854d538f004432c312e85c86d28902f
#
_cell.length_a   1.000
_cell.length_b   1.000
_cell.length_c   1.000
_cell.angle_alpha   90.00
_cell.angle_beta   90.00
_cell.angle_gamma   90.00
#
_symmetry.space_group_name_H-M   'P 1'
#
loop_
_entity.id
_entity.type
_entity.pdbx_description
1 polymer ?
#
loop_
_entity_poly.entity_id
_entity_poly.type
_entity_poly.pdbx_seq_one_letter_code
_entity_poly.pdbx_strand_id
1 'polypeptide(L)'
;MREKMKTGSMLIVLLTLFLVLELPLTCAGEKGVKTKPEKEVVKTKPEKGEVKAKPEKGEVVKIKALSDESAKLTIGARSGTTASIDLVNSVPVRGIQFTVEGVKMTEARTTDRTKGFLAKFNAVNGVVIMVSTSNDSISPGKGAILEVICDKPDAARLTGVKLAGSQE
;
A
#
# COMPACT_ATOMS: atom_id res chain seq x y z
N MET A 1 20.83 28.92 50.16
CA MET A 1 21.42 27.57 49.97
C MET A 1 21.31 27.20 48.50
N ARG A 2 22.44 27.15 47.80
CA ARG A 2 22.50 26.84 46.36
C ARG A 2 22.99 25.42 46.20
N GLU A 3 22.15 24.49 45.77
CA GLU A 3 22.61 23.16 45.39
C GLU A 3 23.12 23.16 43.95
N LYS A 4 24.39 22.80 43.84
CA LYS A 4 25.10 22.60 42.56
C LYS A 4 24.69 21.25 41.96
N MET A 5 23.96 21.26 40.87
CA MET A 5 23.77 20.06 40.04
C MET A 5 25.09 19.69 39.36
N LYS A 6 25.59 18.52 39.69
CA LYS A 6 26.74 17.89 39.04
C LYS A 6 26.27 17.34 37.67
N THR A 7 26.74 17.98 36.61
CA THR A 7 26.73 17.40 35.27
C THR A 7 27.74 16.25 35.23
N GLY A 8 27.27 15.05 35.47
CA GLY A 8 28.01 13.80 35.31
C GLY A 8 28.07 13.38 33.86
N SER A 9 29.24 13.39 33.34
CA SER A 9 29.73 12.79 32.12
C SER A 9 29.17 11.38 31.90
N MET A 10 28.33 11.22 30.88
CA MET A 10 27.99 9.90 30.33
C MET A 10 28.06 9.96 28.78
N LEU A 11 29.25 10.39 28.36
CA LEU A 11 29.65 10.40 26.97
C LEU A 11 30.91 9.51 26.91
N ILE A 12 30.80 8.26 26.73
CA ILE A 12 31.81 7.28 26.32
C ILE A 12 31.13 5.92 26.57
N VAL A 13 30.57 5.30 25.62
CA VAL A 13 30.55 3.88 25.27
C VAL A 13 29.49 3.70 24.18
N LEU A 14 29.83 4.05 22.96
CA LEU A 14 29.23 3.40 21.76
C LEU A 14 30.11 3.69 20.54
N LEU A 15 31.40 3.36 20.69
CA LEU A 15 32.29 3.33 19.52
C LEU A 15 33.04 1.99 19.59
N THR A 16 32.41 0.93 19.16
CA THR A 16 33.08 -0.30 18.71
C THR A 16 31.99 -1.33 18.39
N LEU A 17 31.63 -1.48 17.18
CA LEU A 17 31.50 -2.77 16.49
C LEU A 17 30.96 -2.56 15.05
N PHE A 18 31.74 -1.85 14.25
CA PHE A 18 31.64 -2.02 12.80
C PHE A 18 32.66 -3.09 12.40
N LEU A 19 32.31 -4.35 12.54
CA LEU A 19 33.04 -5.44 11.92
C LEU A 19 32.47 -5.61 10.51
N VAL A 20 33.18 -5.01 9.56
CA VAL A 20 32.99 -5.20 8.11
C VAL A 20 33.25 -6.67 7.81
N LEU A 21 32.21 -7.41 7.48
CA LEU A 21 32.32 -8.73 6.90
C LEU A 21 32.24 -8.56 5.37
N GLU A 22 33.36 -8.23 4.75
CA GLU A 22 33.53 -8.30 3.31
C GLU A 22 33.64 -9.77 2.90
N LEU A 23 32.59 -10.31 2.27
CA LEU A 23 32.67 -11.58 1.55
C LEU A 23 32.98 -11.28 0.07
N PRO A 24 34.08 -11.80 -0.48
CA PRO A 24 34.33 -11.68 -1.89
C PRO A 24 33.43 -12.61 -2.66
N LEU A 25 32.56 -12.06 -3.52
CA LEU A 25 31.78 -12.81 -4.49
C LEU A 25 32.69 -13.20 -5.65
N THR A 26 33.26 -14.40 -5.58
CA THR A 26 33.99 -15.03 -6.70
C THR A 26 33.00 -15.39 -7.78
N CYS A 27 32.99 -14.62 -8.84
CA CYS A 27 32.31 -14.94 -10.09
C CYS A 27 33.15 -15.99 -10.85
N ALA A 28 32.82 -17.27 -10.69
CA ALA A 28 33.35 -18.33 -11.57
C ALA A 28 32.50 -18.37 -12.83
N GLY A 29 33.17 -18.12 -13.96
CA GLY A 29 32.56 -18.19 -15.28
C GLY A 29 32.27 -19.63 -15.67
N GLU A 30 31.14 -19.86 -16.28
CA GLU A 30 30.83 -21.09 -16.99
C GLU A 30 30.32 -20.82 -18.40
N LYS A 31 31.01 -21.51 -19.26
CA LYS A 31 31.07 -21.50 -20.71
C LYS A 31 29.73 -21.68 -21.40
N GLY A 32 29.61 -20.97 -22.53
CA GLY A 32 28.49 -21.02 -23.45
C GLY A 32 28.12 -22.41 -23.94
N VAL A 33 26.84 -22.69 -23.89
CA VAL A 33 26.20 -23.72 -24.70
C VAL A 33 25.34 -23.03 -25.73
N LYS A 34 25.82 -23.08 -26.97
CA LYS A 34 25.05 -22.73 -28.17
C LYS A 34 24.01 -23.82 -28.41
N THR A 35 22.77 -23.61 -28.08
CA THR A 35 21.65 -24.41 -28.58
C THR A 35 20.92 -23.64 -29.66
N LYS A 36 20.93 -24.23 -30.85
CA LYS A 36 20.30 -23.86 -32.10
C LYS A 36 18.74 -23.86 -31.90
N PRO A 37 17.99 -22.85 -32.32
CA PRO A 37 16.53 -22.92 -32.26
C PRO A 37 16.01 -23.79 -33.40
N GLU A 38 15.48 -24.93 -33.02
CA GLU A 38 14.67 -25.78 -33.89
C GLU A 38 13.25 -25.19 -33.95
N LYS A 39 12.86 -24.80 -35.17
CA LYS A 39 11.52 -24.31 -35.47
C LYS A 39 10.58 -25.53 -35.58
N GLU A 40 9.85 -25.79 -34.51
CA GLU A 40 8.67 -26.65 -34.60
C GLU A 40 7.41 -25.81 -34.71
N VAL A 41 6.89 -25.71 -35.92
CA VAL A 41 5.63 -25.07 -36.24
C VAL A 41 4.51 -26.05 -35.91
N VAL A 42 4.00 -26.02 -34.69
CA VAL A 42 2.75 -26.69 -34.33
C VAL A 42 1.58 -25.80 -34.75
N LYS A 43 1.00 -26.14 -35.91
CA LYS A 43 -0.31 -25.62 -36.32
C LYS A 43 -1.40 -26.26 -35.47
N THR A 44 -1.76 -25.66 -34.36
CA THR A 44 -3.00 -25.99 -33.67
C THR A 44 -4.10 -25.12 -34.21
N LYS A 45 -5.03 -25.78 -34.90
CA LYS A 45 -6.31 -25.29 -35.39
C LYS A 45 -7.14 -24.77 -34.20
N PRO A 46 -7.68 -23.54 -34.21
CA PRO A 46 -8.55 -23.08 -33.13
C PRO A 46 -9.88 -23.83 -33.22
N GLU A 47 -10.12 -24.70 -32.26
CA GLU A 47 -11.40 -25.29 -32.01
C GLU A 47 -12.31 -24.22 -31.40
N LYS A 48 -13.36 -23.88 -32.14
CA LYS A 48 -14.37 -22.86 -31.84
C LYS A 48 -15.33 -23.42 -30.78
N GLY A 49 -14.86 -23.47 -29.53
CA GLY A 49 -15.68 -23.77 -28.37
C GLY A 49 -16.46 -22.51 -27.96
N GLU A 50 -17.68 -22.39 -28.44
CA GLU A 50 -18.62 -21.36 -28.02
C GLU A 50 -19.14 -21.68 -26.62
N VAL A 51 -18.38 -21.25 -25.58
CA VAL A 51 -18.85 -21.30 -24.21
C VAL A 51 -19.83 -20.13 -24.03
N LYS A 52 -21.12 -20.41 -24.23
CA LYS A 52 -22.22 -19.53 -23.79
C LYS A 52 -22.20 -19.50 -22.26
N ALA A 53 -21.36 -18.66 -21.68
CA ALA A 53 -21.54 -18.24 -20.31
C ALA A 53 -22.81 -17.38 -20.24
N LYS A 54 -23.88 -17.97 -19.71
CA LYS A 54 -25.10 -17.27 -19.33
C LYS A 54 -24.69 -16.21 -18.29
N PRO A 55 -24.91 -14.90 -18.54
CA PRO A 55 -24.60 -13.91 -17.52
C PRO A 55 -25.54 -14.16 -16.34
N GLU A 56 -24.99 -14.64 -15.23
CA GLU A 56 -25.70 -14.55 -13.96
C GLU A 56 -25.98 -13.08 -13.73
N LYS A 57 -27.22 -12.79 -13.44
CA LYS A 57 -27.75 -11.48 -13.16
C LYS A 57 -27.14 -10.98 -11.85
N GLY A 58 -25.88 -10.54 -11.92
CA GLY A 58 -25.17 -9.94 -10.81
C GLY A 58 -25.98 -8.74 -10.34
N GLU A 59 -26.34 -8.74 -9.07
CA GLU A 59 -26.97 -7.61 -8.41
C GLU A 59 -26.05 -6.39 -8.57
N VAL A 60 -26.51 -5.40 -9.33
CA VAL A 60 -25.75 -4.18 -9.57
C VAL A 60 -25.77 -3.38 -8.26
N VAL A 61 -24.75 -3.56 -7.45
CA VAL A 61 -24.55 -2.76 -6.26
C VAL A 61 -24.35 -1.30 -6.69
N LYS A 62 -25.34 -0.46 -6.42
CA LYS A 62 -25.24 0.98 -6.68
C LYS A 62 -24.24 1.59 -5.71
N ILE A 63 -23.14 2.10 -6.24
CA ILE A 63 -22.09 2.78 -5.48
C ILE A 63 -22.40 4.28 -5.50
N LYS A 64 -22.47 4.91 -4.33
CA LYS A 64 -22.68 6.35 -4.17
C LYS A 64 -21.40 6.99 -3.64
N ALA A 65 -21.02 8.14 -4.22
CA ALA A 65 -19.98 8.99 -3.63
C ALA A 65 -20.48 9.52 -2.27
N LEU A 66 -19.64 9.41 -1.24
CA LEU A 66 -19.94 9.89 0.11
C LEU A 66 -19.55 11.36 0.23
N SER A 67 -20.30 12.11 1.03
CA SER A 67 -19.97 13.49 1.40
C SER A 67 -18.90 13.51 2.50
N ASP A 68 -18.18 14.63 2.63
CA ASP A 68 -17.18 14.86 3.67
C ASP A 68 -17.76 14.80 5.09
N GLU A 69 -19.07 15.03 5.25
CA GLU A 69 -19.79 14.89 6.51
C GLU A 69 -19.96 13.41 6.91
N SER A 70 -20.08 12.52 5.93
CA SER A 70 -20.31 11.10 6.17
C SER A 70 -19.01 10.31 6.34
N ALA A 71 -17.93 10.78 5.74
CA ALA A 71 -16.63 10.13 5.85
C ALA A 71 -15.50 11.11 5.51
N LYS A 72 -14.43 11.08 6.32
CA LYS A 72 -13.26 11.96 6.19
C LYS A 72 -11.98 11.16 6.28
N LEU A 73 -11.07 11.40 5.34
CA LEU A 73 -9.74 10.81 5.30
C LEU A 73 -8.70 11.84 5.75
N THR A 74 -7.77 11.43 6.60
CA THR A 74 -6.69 12.29 7.12
C THR A 74 -5.39 11.51 7.21
N ILE A 75 -4.26 12.22 7.24
CA ILE A 75 -2.99 11.60 7.65
C ILE A 75 -2.95 11.59 9.17
N GLY A 76 -2.75 10.43 9.75
CA GLY A 76 -2.65 10.20 11.17
C GLY A 76 -1.21 10.25 11.67
N ALA A 77 -0.79 9.21 12.41
CA ALA A 77 0.55 9.10 12.97
C ALA A 77 1.63 9.01 11.89
N ARG A 78 2.78 9.62 12.18
CA ARG A 78 3.99 9.52 11.37
C ARG A 78 5.12 8.99 12.24
N SER A 79 5.83 7.98 11.75
CA SER A 79 6.94 7.37 12.49
C SER A 79 7.97 6.78 11.53
N GLY A 80 9.23 7.19 11.65
CA GLY A 80 10.29 6.72 10.78
C GLY A 80 10.01 7.00 9.30
N THR A 81 9.76 5.97 8.51
CA THR A 81 9.40 6.04 7.10
C THR A 81 7.90 5.80 6.85
N THR A 82 7.09 5.69 7.89
CA THR A 82 5.68 5.31 7.79
C THR A 82 4.76 6.50 8.12
N ALA A 83 3.70 6.67 7.33
CA ALA A 83 2.57 7.53 7.64
C ALA A 83 1.28 6.70 7.66
N SER A 84 0.45 6.83 8.70
CA SER A 84 -0.87 6.23 8.71
C SER A 84 -1.87 7.08 7.96
N ILE A 85 -2.82 6.43 7.30
CA ILE A 85 -3.98 7.06 6.69
C ILE A 85 -5.19 6.66 7.53
N ASP A 86 -5.80 7.65 8.15
CA ASP A 86 -6.90 7.45 9.09
C ASP A 86 -8.24 7.82 8.43
N LEU A 87 -9.24 6.99 8.65
CA LEU A 87 -10.61 7.21 8.21
C LEU A 87 -11.52 7.41 9.43
N VAL A 88 -12.32 8.47 9.38
CA VAL A 88 -13.49 8.67 10.26
C VAL A 88 -14.72 8.58 9.37
N ASN A 89 -15.59 7.63 9.63
CA ASN A 89 -16.82 7.45 8.85
C ASN A 89 -18.02 7.10 9.74
N SER A 90 -19.17 7.66 9.42
CA SER A 90 -20.47 7.38 10.06
C SER A 90 -21.30 6.35 9.27
N VAL A 91 -20.90 6.08 8.03
CA VAL A 91 -21.56 5.12 7.12
C VAL A 91 -20.54 4.12 6.59
N PRO A 92 -20.96 2.90 6.16
CA PRO A 92 -20.07 1.91 5.59
C PRO A 92 -19.36 2.43 4.32
N VAL A 93 -18.03 2.21 4.22
CA VAL A 93 -17.21 2.60 3.06
C VAL A 93 -16.72 1.35 2.32
N ARG A 94 -16.92 1.28 1.01
CA ARG A 94 -16.55 0.13 0.16
C ARG A 94 -15.38 0.38 -0.76
N GLY A 95 -15.14 1.63 -1.09
CA GLY A 95 -14.05 2.01 -1.98
C GLY A 95 -13.45 3.34 -1.61
N ILE A 96 -12.15 3.46 -1.75
CA ILE A 96 -11.40 4.67 -1.43
C ILE A 96 -10.40 4.93 -2.54
N GLN A 97 -10.35 6.15 -3.02
CA GLN A 97 -9.29 6.65 -3.88
C GLN A 97 -8.77 7.97 -3.33
N PHE A 98 -7.46 8.15 -3.33
CA PHE A 98 -6.81 9.39 -2.96
C PHE A 98 -5.43 9.46 -3.59
N THR A 99 -4.80 10.64 -3.51
CA THR A 99 -3.41 10.84 -3.91
C THR A 99 -2.59 11.25 -2.70
N VAL A 100 -1.42 10.66 -2.53
CA VAL A 100 -0.41 11.09 -1.55
C VAL A 100 0.63 11.91 -2.28
N GLU A 101 0.69 13.20 -1.96
CA GLU A 101 1.63 14.15 -2.56
C GLU A 101 2.78 14.49 -1.61
N GLY A 102 3.88 14.99 -2.17
CA GLY A 102 5.04 15.46 -1.41
C GLY A 102 6.03 14.37 -0.98
N VAL A 103 5.74 13.10 -1.31
CA VAL A 103 6.55 11.95 -0.92
C VAL A 103 6.70 10.94 -2.04
N LYS A 104 7.78 10.15 -1.98
CA LYS A 104 7.95 8.98 -2.84
C LYS A 104 7.54 7.73 -2.05
N MET A 105 6.40 7.17 -2.43
CA MET A 105 5.90 5.93 -1.82
C MET A 105 6.65 4.72 -2.32
N THR A 106 6.96 3.79 -1.43
CA THR A 106 7.58 2.50 -1.73
C THR A 106 6.67 1.33 -1.42
N GLU A 107 5.75 1.47 -0.46
CA GLU A 107 4.82 0.43 -0.09
C GLU A 107 3.52 1.02 0.48
N ALA A 108 2.43 0.25 0.39
CA ALA A 108 1.16 0.55 1.03
C ALA A 108 0.60 -0.74 1.65
N ARG A 109 0.31 -0.72 2.95
CA ARG A 109 -0.17 -1.88 3.72
C ARG A 109 -1.53 -1.60 4.30
N THR A 110 -2.46 -2.54 4.17
CA THR A 110 -3.75 -2.50 4.86
C THR A 110 -3.56 -2.76 6.35
N THR A 111 -4.50 -2.27 7.17
CA THR A 111 -4.54 -2.48 8.61
C THR A 111 -5.60 -3.54 8.97
N ASP A 112 -5.72 -3.88 10.23
CA ASP A 112 -6.76 -4.80 10.70
C ASP A 112 -8.17 -4.31 10.36
N ARG A 113 -8.37 -2.98 10.32
CA ARG A 113 -9.67 -2.37 9.98
C ARG A 113 -10.04 -2.55 8.51
N THR A 114 -9.06 -2.80 7.65
CA THR A 114 -9.21 -3.01 6.20
C THR A 114 -8.77 -4.39 5.76
N LYS A 115 -8.78 -5.36 6.69
CA LYS A 115 -8.54 -6.76 6.37
C LYS A 115 -9.56 -7.21 5.32
N GLY A 116 -9.08 -7.78 4.21
CA GLY A 116 -9.93 -8.16 3.06
C GLY A 116 -10.05 -7.08 1.98
N PHE A 117 -9.44 -5.91 2.18
CA PHE A 117 -9.31 -4.90 1.14
C PHE A 117 -8.02 -5.07 0.34
N LEU A 118 -8.10 -4.85 -0.94
CA LEU A 118 -6.94 -4.71 -1.80
C LEU A 118 -6.54 -3.25 -1.89
N ALA A 119 -5.31 -2.93 -1.47
CA ALA A 119 -4.71 -1.63 -1.67
C ALA A 119 -3.70 -1.70 -2.83
N LYS A 120 -3.81 -0.79 -3.79
CA LYS A 120 -2.84 -0.60 -4.88
C LYS A 120 -2.45 0.86 -4.95
N PHE A 121 -1.19 1.12 -5.25
CA PHE A 121 -0.70 2.47 -5.46
C PHE A 121 0.16 2.57 -6.71
N ASN A 122 0.21 3.78 -7.26
CA ASN A 122 1.09 4.13 -8.37
C ASN A 122 2.21 5.03 -7.81
N ALA A 123 3.45 4.52 -7.82
CA ALA A 123 4.61 5.21 -7.27
C ALA A 123 4.99 6.49 -8.05
N VAL A 124 4.51 6.65 -9.29
CA VAL A 124 4.84 7.81 -10.14
C VAL A 124 3.99 9.02 -9.79
N ASN A 125 2.68 8.80 -9.61
CA ASN A 125 1.71 9.88 -9.40
C ASN A 125 1.08 9.88 -7.99
N GLY A 126 1.48 8.96 -7.10
CA GLY A 126 1.01 8.88 -5.72
C GLY A 126 -0.45 8.45 -5.55
N VAL A 127 -1.15 8.05 -6.62
CA VAL A 127 -2.55 7.61 -6.54
C VAL A 127 -2.63 6.28 -5.82
N VAL A 128 -3.51 6.21 -4.81
CA VAL A 128 -3.85 5.00 -4.06
C VAL A 128 -5.31 4.66 -4.30
N ILE A 129 -5.58 3.38 -4.52
CA ILE A 129 -6.93 2.84 -4.66
C ILE A 129 -7.07 1.67 -3.68
N MET A 130 -8.14 1.68 -2.89
CA MET A 130 -8.51 0.60 -1.99
C MET A 130 -9.92 0.14 -2.34
N VAL A 131 -10.08 -1.16 -2.54
CA VAL A 131 -11.37 -1.78 -2.86
C VAL A 131 -11.53 -3.09 -2.10
N SER A 132 -12.75 -3.39 -1.70
CA SER A 132 -13.07 -4.72 -1.16
C SER A 132 -13.07 -5.76 -2.29
N THR A 133 -12.50 -6.93 -2.03
CA THR A 133 -12.51 -8.08 -2.94
C THR A 133 -13.69 -9.03 -2.68
N SER A 134 -14.37 -8.87 -1.55
CA SER A 134 -15.45 -9.75 -1.05
C SER A 134 -16.77 -9.04 -0.79
N ASN A 135 -17.00 -7.86 -1.38
CA ASN A 135 -18.16 -7.00 -1.09
C ASN A 135 -18.24 -6.49 0.37
N ASP A 136 -17.18 -6.68 1.17
CA ASP A 136 -17.11 -6.14 2.52
C ASP A 136 -17.06 -4.60 2.50
N SER A 137 -17.41 -4.01 3.62
CA SER A 137 -17.28 -2.57 3.84
C SER A 137 -16.47 -2.28 5.09
N ILE A 138 -15.79 -1.15 5.10
CA ILE A 138 -15.19 -0.61 6.31
C ILE A 138 -16.33 -0.10 7.19
N SER A 139 -16.53 -0.75 8.34
CA SER A 139 -17.58 -0.37 9.29
C SER A 139 -17.42 1.07 9.80
N PRO A 140 -18.51 1.75 10.18
CA PRO A 140 -18.47 3.05 10.83
C PRO A 140 -17.48 3.07 12.00
N GLY A 141 -16.76 4.19 12.14
CA GLY A 141 -15.78 4.34 13.22
C GLY A 141 -14.62 5.24 12.84
N LYS A 142 -13.56 5.21 13.68
CA LYS A 142 -12.35 6.00 13.52
C LYS A 142 -11.12 5.11 13.65
N GLY A 143 -10.09 5.37 12.84
CA GLY A 143 -8.78 4.72 12.95
C GLY A 143 -8.07 4.53 11.62
N ALA A 144 -6.85 4.01 11.70
CA ALA A 144 -6.00 3.77 10.55
C ALA A 144 -6.59 2.67 9.64
N ILE A 145 -6.59 2.96 8.36
CA ILE A 145 -7.05 2.04 7.30
C ILE A 145 -5.92 1.61 6.37
N LEU A 146 -4.84 2.39 6.32
CA LEU A 146 -3.68 2.11 5.49
C LEU A 146 -2.42 2.66 6.15
N GLU A 147 -1.31 1.98 5.98
CA GLU A 147 0.02 2.47 6.27
C GLU A 147 0.76 2.67 4.95
N VAL A 148 1.32 3.86 4.77
CA VAL A 148 2.11 4.23 3.60
C VAL A 148 3.57 4.32 4.02
N ILE A 149 4.45 3.58 3.34
CA ILE A 149 5.89 3.68 3.53
C ILE A 149 6.45 4.60 2.46
N CYS A 150 7.15 5.65 2.89
CA CYS A 150 7.66 6.70 2.03
C CYS A 150 8.95 7.33 2.57
N ASP A 151 9.63 8.10 1.75
CA ASP A 151 10.93 8.73 2.08
C ASP A 151 10.82 9.87 3.11
N LYS A 152 9.72 10.62 3.10
CA LYS A 152 9.52 11.83 3.92
C LYS A 152 8.08 11.91 4.46
N PRO A 153 7.68 11.09 5.44
CA PRO A 153 6.29 11.01 5.88
C PRO A 153 5.73 12.36 6.39
N ASP A 154 6.58 13.25 6.89
CA ASP A 154 6.17 14.58 7.35
C ASP A 154 5.72 15.51 6.22
N ALA A 155 6.22 15.29 5.01
CA ALA A 155 5.83 16.05 3.82
C ALA A 155 4.57 15.51 3.15
N ALA A 156 4.08 14.33 3.55
CA ALA A 156 2.91 13.69 2.95
C ALA A 156 1.65 14.55 3.10
N ARG A 157 0.89 14.69 2.01
CA ARG A 157 -0.41 15.37 1.95
C ARG A 157 -1.39 14.53 1.17
N LEU A 158 -2.67 14.57 1.56
CA LEU A 158 -3.74 13.90 0.84
C LEU A 158 -4.46 14.89 -0.06
N THR A 159 -4.65 14.48 -1.32
CA THR A 159 -5.44 15.23 -2.30
C THR A 159 -6.33 14.26 -3.08
N GLY A 160 -7.32 14.80 -3.81
CA GLY A 160 -8.17 14.00 -4.70
C GLY A 160 -8.93 12.88 -4.01
N VAL A 161 -9.32 13.05 -2.73
CA VAL A 161 -10.03 12.04 -1.95
C VAL A 161 -11.42 11.78 -2.55
N LYS A 162 -11.70 10.50 -2.81
CA LYS A 162 -13.01 9.99 -3.25
C LYS A 162 -13.36 8.78 -2.40
N LEU A 163 -14.51 8.83 -1.76
CA LEU A 163 -15.04 7.77 -0.91
C LEU A 163 -16.33 7.24 -1.51
N ALA A 164 -16.48 5.93 -1.55
CA ALA A 164 -17.65 5.26 -2.08
C ALA A 164 -18.27 4.37 -0.99
N GLY A 165 -19.56 4.53 -0.77
CA GLY A 165 -20.35 3.71 0.15
C GLY A 165 -21.38 2.84 -0.56
N SER A 166 -22.05 1.94 0.17
CA SER A 166 -23.25 1.26 -0.31
C SER A 166 -24.43 2.24 -0.26
N GLN A 167 -25.31 2.20 -1.27
CA GLN A 167 -26.67 2.70 -1.12
C GLN A 167 -27.47 1.62 -0.38
N GLU A 168 -28.08 1.97 0.71
CA GLU A 168 -29.20 1.22 1.29
C GLU A 168 -30.45 1.40 0.44
#